data_a954b3ea3f08d68fd53f538418d48d29
#
_entry.id   a954b3ea3f08d68fd53f538418d48d29
#
_cell.length_a   1.000
_cell.length_b   1.000
_cell.length_c   1.000
_cell.angle_alpha   90.00
_cell.angle_beta   90.00
_cell.angle_gamma   90.00
#
_symmetry.space_group_name_H-M   'P 1'
#
loop_
_entity.id
_entity.type
_entity.pdbx_description
1 polymer ?
#
loop_
_entity_poly.entity_id
_entity_poly.type
_entity_poly.pdbx_seq_one_letter_code
_entity_poly.pdbx_strand_id
1 'polypeptide(L)'
;MADTTLAGKADSEADPPRRSGRLAGFLHRSETARGYLLISPTLAIMTVGIIMPFLILLVLSFWTRQGFGFDTTPTFNNYIRVWTEPIFGALLQRSFWISGIATVATVLLCYPMAYFVAFHVHRNKMLWIILMTLPFWTSYLLRIFAWKVILGYEGVINSGFMAMGWIQAPLEFLLYSQTAVIITLAHAWAAFAILPLYVSLEKIDKSLLEAATDLGDGPVARFLRVTLPLSMPGVIAACFLIFIPTTGDYVTPALLGGPDGAMIGNFIQLQFGAVNNWPMGATLSIVLMLWIAAIALVFLFLTRRAQARIT
;
A
#
# COMPACT_ATOMS: atom_id res chain seq x y z
N MET A 1 91.10 -24.25 -25.13
CA MET A 1 91.05 -25.38 -24.21
C MET A 1 89.77 -25.25 -23.46
N ALA A 2 88.93 -26.13 -23.87
CA ALA A 2 88.00 -26.96 -23.12
C ALA A 2 87.03 -26.18 -22.22
N ASP A 3 85.80 -26.24 -22.49
CA ASP A 3 84.75 -27.25 -22.60
C ASP A 3 83.94 -27.34 -21.30
N THR A 4 82.74 -27.23 -21.31
CA THR A 4 81.71 -28.22 -21.16
C THR A 4 80.37 -27.62 -20.79
N THR A 5 79.47 -27.84 -21.71
CA THR A 5 78.00 -27.86 -21.58
C THR A 5 77.48 -28.59 -20.36
N LEU A 6 76.49 -28.03 -19.69
CA LEU A 6 75.46 -28.86 -19.04
C LEU A 6 74.06 -28.22 -19.26
N ALA A 7 73.32 -28.91 -20.09
CA ALA A 7 71.90 -28.70 -20.28
C ALA A 7 71.15 -29.19 -19.04
N GLY A 8 70.47 -28.29 -18.36
CA GLY A 8 69.44 -28.59 -17.34
C GLY A 8 68.08 -28.55 -17.96
N LYS A 9 67.52 -29.74 -18.16
CA LYS A 9 66.13 -30.01 -18.60
C LYS A 9 65.21 -29.58 -17.47
N ALA A 10 64.50 -28.48 -17.66
CA ALA A 10 63.39 -28.12 -16.81
C ALA A 10 62.14 -28.90 -17.31
N ASP A 11 61.79 -29.92 -16.62
CA ASP A 11 60.51 -30.60 -16.78
C ASP A 11 59.41 -29.65 -16.41
N SER A 12 58.70 -29.16 -17.44
CA SER A 12 57.46 -28.45 -17.32
C SER A 12 56.40 -29.47 -16.84
N GLU A 13 56.13 -29.51 -15.56
CA GLU A 13 54.95 -30.15 -15.01
C GLU A 13 53.69 -29.39 -15.53
N ALA A 14 53.11 -29.91 -16.57
CA ALA A 14 51.84 -29.42 -17.09
C ALA A 14 50.75 -29.73 -16.05
N ASP A 15 50.28 -28.67 -15.38
CA ASP A 15 49.13 -28.72 -14.49
C ASP A 15 47.94 -29.35 -15.22
N PRO A 16 47.29 -30.41 -14.66
CA PRO A 16 46.19 -31.10 -15.34
C PRO A 16 45.03 -30.11 -15.57
N PRO A 17 44.37 -30.19 -16.71
CA PRO A 17 43.28 -29.25 -17.05
C PRO A 17 42.20 -29.41 -15.97
N ARG A 18 42.04 -28.35 -15.15
CA ARG A 18 40.92 -28.23 -14.23
C ARG A 18 39.64 -28.41 -15.06
N ARG A 19 38.96 -29.54 -14.86
CA ARG A 19 37.64 -29.79 -15.40
C ARG A 19 36.69 -28.70 -14.87
N SER A 20 36.64 -27.57 -15.55
CA SER A 20 35.59 -26.60 -15.33
C SER A 20 34.27 -27.32 -15.63
N GLY A 21 33.50 -27.59 -14.59
CA GLY A 21 32.24 -28.29 -14.73
C GLY A 21 31.36 -27.55 -15.77
N ARG A 22 30.53 -28.31 -16.49
CA ARG A 22 29.60 -27.77 -17.52
C ARG A 22 28.85 -26.50 -17.07
N LEU A 23 28.60 -26.36 -15.75
CA LEU A 23 28.01 -25.19 -15.12
C LEU A 23 28.94 -23.95 -15.15
N ALA A 24 30.26 -24.13 -14.89
CA ALA A 24 31.20 -23.02 -14.94
C ALA A 24 31.38 -22.48 -16.37
N GLY A 25 31.36 -23.36 -17.37
CA GLY A 25 31.40 -22.96 -18.78
C GLY A 25 30.15 -22.20 -19.27
N PHE A 26 28.97 -22.59 -18.78
CA PHE A 26 27.72 -21.90 -19.07
C PHE A 26 27.65 -20.51 -18.42
N LEU A 27 28.10 -20.39 -17.17
CA LEU A 27 28.17 -19.11 -16.42
C LEU A 27 29.19 -18.14 -17.02
N HIS A 28 30.25 -18.63 -17.65
CA HIS A 28 31.22 -17.78 -18.34
C HIS A 28 30.70 -17.23 -19.69
N ARG A 29 29.75 -17.92 -20.33
CA ARG A 29 29.22 -17.55 -21.65
C ARG A 29 28.01 -16.61 -21.62
N SER A 30 27.32 -16.51 -20.50
CA SER A 30 26.08 -15.69 -20.41
C SER A 30 26.16 -14.71 -19.23
N GLU A 31 26.26 -13.43 -19.52
CA GLU A 31 26.19 -12.35 -18.54
C GLU A 31 24.86 -12.37 -17.76
N THR A 32 23.77 -12.73 -18.44
CA THR A 32 22.44 -12.85 -17.85
C THR A 32 22.40 -13.97 -16.79
N ALA A 33 23.00 -15.15 -17.09
CA ALA A 33 23.03 -16.25 -16.13
C ALA A 33 23.88 -15.92 -14.89
N ARG A 34 24.94 -15.15 -15.08
CA ARG A 34 25.80 -14.63 -14.00
C ARG A 34 25.04 -13.62 -13.12
N GLY A 35 24.28 -12.72 -13.75
CA GLY A 35 23.41 -11.79 -13.05
C GLY A 35 22.36 -12.50 -12.19
N TYR A 36 21.65 -13.47 -12.75
CA TYR A 36 20.66 -14.25 -11.98
C TYR A 36 21.29 -15.06 -10.86
N LEU A 37 22.48 -15.62 -11.04
CA LEU A 37 23.18 -16.36 -9.99
C LEU A 37 23.56 -15.44 -8.82
N LEU A 38 24.03 -14.23 -9.09
CA LEU A 38 24.39 -13.26 -8.06
C LEU A 38 23.16 -12.75 -7.27
N ILE A 39 22.03 -12.59 -7.94
CA ILE A 39 20.79 -12.14 -7.32
C ILE A 39 20.01 -13.30 -6.67
N SER A 40 20.27 -14.56 -7.08
CA SER A 40 19.50 -15.74 -6.66
C SER A 40 19.39 -15.93 -5.14
N PRO A 41 20.43 -15.69 -4.29
CA PRO A 41 20.28 -15.83 -2.85
C PRO A 41 19.26 -14.83 -2.28
N THR A 42 19.35 -13.58 -2.73
CA THR A 42 18.41 -12.54 -2.31
C THR A 42 16.99 -12.84 -2.80
N LEU A 43 16.83 -13.22 -4.08
CA LEU A 43 15.55 -13.62 -4.63
C LEU A 43 14.96 -14.82 -3.91
N ALA A 44 15.77 -15.84 -3.58
CA ALA A 44 15.30 -17.01 -2.85
C ALA A 44 14.79 -16.65 -1.45
N ILE A 45 15.54 -15.85 -0.70
CA ILE A 45 15.13 -15.39 0.63
C ILE A 45 13.84 -14.57 0.55
N MET A 46 13.76 -13.62 -0.38
CA MET A 46 12.55 -12.80 -0.56
C MET A 46 11.35 -13.65 -0.99
N THR A 47 11.54 -14.58 -1.93
CA THR A 47 10.48 -15.48 -2.41
C THR A 47 9.96 -16.37 -1.28
N VAL A 48 10.84 -16.98 -0.52
CA VAL A 48 10.46 -17.79 0.65
C VAL A 48 9.76 -16.92 1.70
N GLY A 49 10.31 -15.75 2.02
CA GLY A 49 9.76 -14.83 3.01
C GLY A 49 8.37 -14.29 2.65
N ILE A 50 8.05 -14.17 1.36
CA ILE A 50 6.74 -13.70 0.89
C ILE A 50 5.79 -14.89 0.69
N ILE A 51 6.20 -15.92 -0.05
CA ILE A 51 5.31 -17.00 -0.47
C ILE A 51 4.97 -17.92 0.72
N MET A 52 5.92 -18.24 1.58
CA MET A 52 5.71 -19.19 2.69
C MET A 52 4.58 -18.76 3.64
N PRO A 53 4.50 -17.50 4.13
CA PRO A 53 3.38 -17.07 4.96
C PRO A 53 2.03 -17.19 4.26
N PHE A 54 1.96 -16.86 2.96
CA PHE A 54 0.72 -17.00 2.19
C PHE A 54 0.29 -18.45 2.04
N LEU A 55 1.24 -19.37 1.81
CA LEU A 55 0.95 -20.81 1.74
C LEU A 55 0.47 -21.33 3.09
N ILE A 56 1.07 -20.89 4.20
CA ILE A 56 0.64 -21.27 5.54
C ILE A 56 -0.80 -20.78 5.79
N LEU A 57 -1.10 -19.52 5.48
CA LEU A 57 -2.47 -18.99 5.60
C LEU A 57 -3.46 -19.77 4.71
N LEU A 58 -3.04 -20.10 3.49
CA LEU A 58 -3.89 -20.87 2.56
C LEU A 58 -4.18 -22.26 3.12
N VAL A 59 -3.19 -22.98 3.65
CA VAL A 59 -3.39 -24.29 4.26
C VAL A 59 -4.27 -24.19 5.51
N LEU A 60 -3.98 -23.23 6.41
CA LEU A 60 -4.75 -23.01 7.62
C LEU A 60 -6.22 -22.68 7.33
N SER A 61 -6.52 -22.00 6.23
CA SER A 61 -7.88 -21.59 5.89
C SER A 61 -8.82 -22.78 5.62
N PHE A 62 -8.27 -23.96 5.29
CA PHE A 62 -9.05 -25.17 5.07
C PHE A 62 -9.22 -26.02 6.34
N TRP A 63 -8.55 -25.70 7.44
CA TRP A 63 -8.68 -26.40 8.71
C TRP A 63 -9.86 -25.84 9.51
N THR A 64 -10.27 -26.56 10.58
CA THR A 64 -11.27 -26.08 11.51
C THR A 64 -10.76 -26.10 12.93
N ARG A 65 -11.29 -25.22 13.77
CA ARG A 65 -10.97 -25.21 15.20
C ARG A 65 -11.75 -26.33 15.90
N GLN A 66 -11.05 -27.15 16.68
CA GLN A 66 -11.66 -28.13 17.60
C GLN A 66 -11.13 -27.90 19.02
N GLY A 67 -11.96 -27.38 19.90
CA GLY A 67 -11.58 -27.06 21.28
C GLY A 67 -10.40 -26.09 21.33
N PHE A 68 -9.28 -26.54 21.92
CA PHE A 68 -8.02 -25.77 21.95
C PHE A 68 -7.06 -26.10 20.80
N GLY A 69 -7.38 -27.09 19.95
CA GLY A 69 -6.56 -27.52 18.81
C GLY A 69 -7.23 -27.24 17.47
N PHE A 70 -6.62 -27.81 16.42
CA PHE A 70 -7.11 -27.69 15.04
C PHE A 70 -7.36 -29.08 14.47
N ASP A 71 -8.49 -29.24 13.79
CA ASP A 71 -8.71 -30.37 12.90
C ASP A 71 -8.07 -30.04 11.54
N THR A 72 -7.13 -30.86 11.14
CA THR A 72 -6.36 -30.67 9.90
C THR A 72 -7.05 -31.28 8.68
N THR A 73 -8.25 -31.87 8.82
CA THR A 73 -9.02 -32.35 7.67
C THR A 73 -9.43 -31.18 6.80
N PRO A 74 -9.07 -31.17 5.50
CA PRO A 74 -9.40 -30.06 4.61
C PRO A 74 -10.91 -29.91 4.45
N THR A 75 -11.44 -28.71 4.72
CA THR A 75 -12.87 -28.42 4.60
C THR A 75 -13.11 -26.99 4.10
N PHE A 76 -14.22 -26.78 3.42
CA PHE A 76 -14.68 -25.45 2.99
C PHE A 76 -15.62 -24.77 4.00
N ASN A 77 -15.85 -25.36 5.17
CA ASN A 77 -16.83 -24.85 6.15
C ASN A 77 -16.58 -23.38 6.54
N ASN A 78 -15.34 -22.96 6.73
CA ASN A 78 -15.04 -21.56 7.05
C ASN A 78 -15.43 -20.63 5.89
N TYR A 79 -15.17 -21.02 4.65
CA TYR A 79 -15.58 -20.24 3.47
C TYR A 79 -17.10 -20.15 3.35
N ILE A 80 -17.82 -21.26 3.57
CA ILE A 80 -19.29 -21.28 3.58
C ILE A 80 -19.80 -20.32 4.66
N ARG A 81 -19.25 -20.35 5.87
CA ARG A 81 -19.61 -19.43 6.96
C ARG A 81 -19.40 -17.97 6.61
N VAL A 82 -18.28 -17.62 5.95
CA VAL A 82 -18.04 -16.24 5.51
C VAL A 82 -19.12 -15.71 4.58
N TRP A 83 -19.72 -16.57 3.75
CA TRP A 83 -20.79 -16.18 2.83
C TRP A 83 -22.21 -16.32 3.40
N THR A 84 -22.40 -17.17 4.41
CA THR A 84 -23.73 -17.40 5.01
C THR A 84 -24.00 -16.54 6.24
N GLU A 85 -22.97 -16.18 6.99
CA GLU A 85 -23.10 -15.30 8.16
C GLU A 85 -23.10 -13.82 7.75
N PRO A 86 -24.19 -13.06 8.00
CA PRO A 86 -24.31 -11.66 7.52
C PRO A 86 -23.25 -10.71 8.05
N ILE A 87 -22.66 -11.02 9.21
CA ILE A 87 -21.65 -10.16 9.85
C ILE A 87 -20.41 -9.95 8.95
N PHE A 88 -19.94 -10.99 8.27
CA PHE A 88 -18.75 -10.91 7.44
C PHE A 88 -18.99 -10.03 6.22
N GLY A 89 -20.14 -10.18 5.57
CA GLY A 89 -20.55 -9.32 4.46
C GLY A 89 -20.67 -7.86 4.86
N ALA A 90 -21.28 -7.60 6.03
CA ALA A 90 -21.41 -6.24 6.57
C ALA A 90 -20.04 -5.62 6.89
N LEU A 91 -19.11 -6.38 7.48
CA LEU A 91 -17.76 -5.90 7.79
C LEU A 91 -16.93 -5.64 6.52
N LEU A 92 -17.00 -6.51 5.51
CA LEU A 92 -16.34 -6.30 4.22
C LEU A 92 -16.88 -5.05 3.52
N GLN A 93 -18.20 -4.88 3.46
CA GLN A 93 -18.82 -3.70 2.87
C GLN A 93 -18.45 -2.43 3.63
N ARG A 94 -18.48 -2.46 4.96
CA ARG A 94 -18.09 -1.31 5.80
C ARG A 94 -16.62 -0.94 5.59
N SER A 95 -15.72 -1.92 5.57
CA SER A 95 -14.29 -1.68 5.28
C SER A 95 -14.09 -1.03 3.92
N PHE A 96 -14.82 -1.49 2.90
CA PHE A 96 -14.79 -0.89 1.56
C PHE A 96 -15.22 0.58 1.57
N TRP A 97 -16.34 0.90 2.22
CA TRP A 97 -16.85 2.27 2.28
C TRP A 97 -15.93 3.21 3.06
N ILE A 98 -15.48 2.79 4.24
CA ILE A 98 -14.58 3.59 5.07
C ILE A 98 -13.27 3.86 4.31
N SER A 99 -12.64 2.81 3.75
CA SER A 99 -11.39 2.97 3.00
C SER A 99 -11.58 3.73 1.70
N GLY A 100 -12.69 3.52 1.02
CA GLY A 100 -13.03 4.25 -0.21
C GLY A 100 -13.19 5.75 0.05
N ILE A 101 -14.00 6.13 1.05
CA ILE A 101 -14.20 7.53 1.43
C ILE A 101 -12.88 8.15 1.93
N ALA A 102 -12.13 7.43 2.79
CA ALA A 102 -10.84 7.91 3.26
C ALA A 102 -9.86 8.14 2.10
N THR A 103 -9.81 7.22 1.12
CA THR A 103 -8.97 7.35 -0.08
C THR A 103 -9.36 8.59 -0.90
N VAL A 104 -10.64 8.75 -1.19
CA VAL A 104 -11.13 9.92 -1.94
C VAL A 104 -10.85 11.22 -1.19
N ALA A 105 -11.13 11.27 0.10
CA ALA A 105 -10.85 12.43 0.94
C ALA A 105 -9.35 12.77 0.94
N THR A 106 -8.49 11.77 1.11
CA THR A 106 -7.03 11.96 1.08
C THR A 106 -6.56 12.52 -0.26
N VAL A 107 -7.00 11.93 -1.37
CA VAL A 107 -6.61 12.40 -2.71
C VAL A 107 -7.12 13.82 -2.95
N LEU A 108 -8.37 14.13 -2.60
CA LEU A 108 -8.93 15.47 -2.76
C LEU A 108 -8.19 16.53 -1.93
N LEU A 109 -7.75 16.19 -0.72
CA LEU A 109 -6.97 17.10 0.13
C LEU A 109 -5.52 17.25 -0.34
N CYS A 110 -4.89 16.16 -0.78
CA CYS A 110 -3.49 16.17 -1.19
C CYS A 110 -3.26 16.68 -2.61
N TYR A 111 -4.26 16.57 -3.49
CA TYR A 111 -4.13 17.01 -4.88
C TYR A 111 -3.85 18.50 -5.01
N PRO A 112 -4.58 19.42 -4.36
CA PRO A 112 -4.27 20.85 -4.40
C PRO A 112 -2.89 21.17 -3.86
N MET A 113 -2.44 20.47 -2.81
CA MET A 113 -1.10 20.64 -2.23
C MET A 113 -0.01 20.23 -3.24
N ALA A 114 -0.16 19.06 -3.84
CA ALA A 114 0.76 18.58 -4.87
C ALA A 114 0.74 19.48 -6.12
N TYR A 115 -0.42 19.95 -6.54
CA TYR A 115 -0.60 20.89 -7.63
C TYR A 115 0.11 22.22 -7.37
N PHE A 116 -0.05 22.77 -6.18
CA PHE A 116 0.63 24.01 -5.78
C PHE A 116 2.15 23.87 -5.87
N VAL A 117 2.71 22.77 -5.35
CA VAL A 117 4.16 22.55 -5.39
C VAL A 117 4.65 22.32 -6.82
N ALA A 118 3.92 21.57 -7.64
CA ALA A 118 4.31 21.27 -9.02
C ALA A 118 4.37 22.53 -9.90
N PHE A 119 3.34 23.39 -9.84
CA PHE A 119 3.18 24.48 -10.79
C PHE A 119 3.52 25.87 -10.26
N HIS A 120 3.37 26.13 -8.96
CA HIS A 120 3.55 27.47 -8.39
C HIS A 120 4.88 27.62 -7.64
N VAL A 121 5.45 26.55 -7.12
CA VAL A 121 6.75 26.61 -6.45
C VAL A 121 7.86 26.50 -7.49
N HIS A 122 8.68 27.55 -7.64
CA HIS A 122 9.81 27.56 -8.59
C HIS A 122 11.14 27.23 -7.92
N ARG A 123 11.30 27.57 -6.64
CA ARG A 123 12.53 27.38 -5.88
C ARG A 123 12.29 26.46 -4.69
N ASN A 124 13.23 25.54 -4.45
CA ASN A 124 13.18 24.65 -3.29
C ASN A 124 11.94 23.71 -3.23
N LYS A 125 11.47 23.20 -4.37
CA LYS A 125 10.36 22.22 -4.43
C LYS A 125 10.58 21.04 -3.49
N MET A 126 11.82 20.52 -3.43
CA MET A 126 12.19 19.41 -2.55
C MET A 126 11.94 19.74 -1.07
N LEU A 127 12.22 20.98 -0.64
CA LEU A 127 11.95 21.40 0.73
C LEU A 127 10.44 21.38 1.05
N TRP A 128 9.59 21.82 0.12
CA TRP A 128 8.15 21.76 0.29
C TRP A 128 7.62 20.33 0.42
N ILE A 129 8.15 19.42 -0.41
CA ILE A 129 7.79 17.99 -0.33
C ILE A 129 8.23 17.41 1.00
N ILE A 130 9.45 17.69 1.46
CA ILE A 130 9.95 17.24 2.76
C ILE A 130 9.06 17.79 3.89
N LEU A 131 8.74 19.09 3.89
CA LEU A 131 7.87 19.70 4.90
C LEU A 131 6.47 19.08 4.91
N MET A 132 5.89 18.78 3.75
CA MET A 132 4.58 18.14 3.64
C MET A 132 4.60 16.68 4.12
N THR A 133 5.72 15.98 3.92
CA THR A 133 5.86 14.57 4.31
C THR A 133 6.43 14.37 5.71
N LEU A 134 7.10 15.38 6.28
CA LEU A 134 7.73 15.32 7.60
C LEU A 134 6.83 14.83 8.74
N PRO A 135 5.55 15.29 8.87
CA PRO A 135 4.65 14.81 9.91
C PRO A 135 4.42 13.30 9.88
N PHE A 136 4.62 12.67 8.71
CA PHE A 136 4.37 11.24 8.51
C PHE A 136 5.58 10.35 8.88
N TRP A 137 6.72 10.93 9.21
CA TRP A 137 7.88 10.21 9.72
C TRP A 137 7.73 9.82 11.19
N THR A 138 6.72 10.37 11.87
CA THR A 138 6.34 9.92 13.20
C THR A 138 5.67 8.55 13.17
N SER A 139 5.68 7.84 14.31
CA SER A 139 5.01 6.54 14.42
C SER A 139 3.52 6.64 14.04
N TYR A 140 3.06 5.66 13.26
CA TYR A 140 1.66 5.52 12.87
C TYR A 140 0.73 5.49 14.10
N LEU A 141 1.08 4.68 15.10
CA LEU A 141 0.30 4.54 16.31
C LEU A 141 0.21 5.86 17.10
N LEU A 142 1.31 6.61 17.20
CA LEU A 142 1.32 7.91 17.86
C LEU A 142 0.37 8.90 17.19
N ARG A 143 0.30 8.91 15.87
CA ARG A 143 -0.63 9.76 15.11
C ARG A 143 -2.09 9.40 15.39
N ILE A 144 -2.41 8.10 15.48
CA ILE A 144 -3.77 7.66 15.81
C ILE A 144 -4.15 8.09 17.22
N PHE A 145 -3.24 7.96 18.19
CA PHE A 145 -3.47 8.46 19.54
C PHE A 145 -3.65 9.97 19.59
N ALA A 146 -2.87 10.73 18.83
CA ALA A 146 -3.06 12.18 18.72
C ALA A 146 -4.46 12.51 18.18
N TRP A 147 -4.92 11.84 17.12
CA TRP A 147 -6.28 12.01 16.61
C TRP A 147 -7.36 11.59 17.61
N LYS A 148 -7.13 10.54 18.40
CA LYS A 148 -8.04 10.14 19.47
C LYS A 148 -8.21 11.25 20.53
N VAL A 149 -7.13 11.95 20.86
CA VAL A 149 -7.19 13.11 21.78
C VAL A 149 -7.87 14.30 21.10
N ILE A 150 -7.54 14.59 19.82
CA ILE A 150 -8.11 15.73 19.09
C ILE A 150 -9.62 15.59 18.89
N LEU A 151 -10.09 14.38 18.51
CA LEU A 151 -11.50 14.08 18.26
C LEU A 151 -12.28 13.73 19.52
N GLY A 152 -11.61 13.64 20.66
CA GLY A 152 -12.22 13.26 21.93
C GLY A 152 -13.38 14.16 22.34
N TYR A 153 -14.19 13.66 23.27
CA TYR A 153 -15.36 14.39 23.77
C TYR A 153 -14.98 15.75 24.36
N GLU A 154 -13.90 15.78 25.15
CA GLU A 154 -13.25 17.01 25.65
C GLU A 154 -12.01 17.39 24.81
N GLY A 155 -11.97 16.92 23.58
CA GLY A 155 -10.85 17.10 22.68
C GLY A 155 -10.76 18.52 22.12
N VAL A 156 -9.66 18.82 21.45
CA VAL A 156 -9.34 20.16 20.92
C VAL A 156 -10.44 20.71 20.03
N ILE A 157 -11.06 19.87 19.17
CA ILE A 157 -12.12 20.32 18.25
C ILE A 157 -13.37 20.68 19.03
N ASN A 158 -13.88 19.82 19.89
CA ASN A 158 -15.09 20.09 20.66
C ASN A 158 -14.89 21.27 21.61
N SER A 159 -13.80 21.30 22.36
CA SER A 159 -13.48 22.40 23.28
C SER A 159 -13.31 23.73 22.53
N GLY A 160 -12.68 23.72 21.36
CA GLY A 160 -12.52 24.91 20.54
C GLY A 160 -13.86 25.44 20.02
N PHE A 161 -14.73 24.59 19.50
CA PHE A 161 -16.05 25.01 19.01
C PHE A 161 -16.97 25.49 20.13
N MET A 162 -16.92 24.85 21.33
CA MET A 162 -17.66 25.33 22.50
C MET A 162 -17.14 26.67 22.98
N ALA A 163 -15.82 26.88 23.04
CA ALA A 163 -15.22 28.15 23.43
C ALA A 163 -15.57 29.30 22.47
N MET A 164 -15.73 29.00 21.17
CA MET A 164 -16.19 29.98 20.17
C MET A 164 -17.71 30.19 20.17
N GLY A 165 -18.46 29.44 20.97
CA GLY A 165 -19.91 29.52 21.02
C GLY A 165 -20.64 28.93 19.81
N TRP A 166 -19.95 28.14 18.96
CA TRP A 166 -20.53 27.54 17.75
C TRP A 166 -21.39 26.32 18.07
N ILE A 167 -21.07 25.61 19.13
CA ILE A 167 -21.83 24.46 19.63
C ILE A 167 -22.08 24.59 21.14
N GLN A 168 -23.21 24.04 21.60
CA GLN A 168 -23.60 24.08 23.01
C GLN A 168 -23.25 22.77 23.75
N ALA A 169 -23.04 21.70 22.99
CA ALA A 169 -22.66 20.39 23.51
C ALA A 169 -21.62 19.75 22.58
N PRO A 170 -20.76 18.85 23.10
CA PRO A 170 -19.78 18.16 22.27
C PRO A 170 -20.41 17.37 21.15
N LEU A 171 -19.73 17.33 19.98
CA LEU A 171 -20.15 16.57 18.81
C LEU A 171 -19.81 15.08 19.04
N GLU A 172 -20.80 14.27 19.40
CA GLU A 172 -20.62 12.85 19.71
C GLU A 172 -20.14 12.01 18.52
N PHE A 173 -20.50 12.42 17.28
CA PHE A 173 -20.10 11.71 16.08
C PHE A 173 -18.62 11.83 15.73
N LEU A 174 -17.85 12.69 16.40
CA LEU A 174 -16.43 12.89 16.13
C LEU A 174 -15.54 11.80 16.74
N LEU A 175 -16.00 11.08 17.77
CA LEU A 175 -15.21 9.99 18.36
C LEU A 175 -16.07 8.71 18.42
N TYR A 176 -15.39 7.56 18.37
CA TYR A 176 -15.99 6.22 18.34
C TYR A 176 -17.02 6.04 17.21
N SER A 177 -16.68 6.54 16.02
CA SER A 177 -17.53 6.54 14.84
C SER A 177 -16.76 6.20 13.55
N GLN A 178 -17.50 5.87 12.48
CA GLN A 178 -16.91 5.74 11.13
C GLN A 178 -16.22 7.03 10.67
N THR A 179 -16.79 8.19 11.03
CA THR A 179 -16.25 9.52 10.69
C THR A 179 -14.87 9.72 11.31
N ALA A 180 -14.70 9.35 12.59
CA ALA A 180 -13.40 9.42 13.25
C ALA A 180 -12.34 8.56 12.53
N VAL A 181 -12.72 7.36 12.14
CA VAL A 181 -11.83 6.46 11.37
C VAL A 181 -11.46 7.07 10.04
N ILE A 182 -12.43 7.59 9.28
CA ILE A 182 -12.21 8.19 7.95
C ILE A 182 -11.26 9.41 8.05
N ILE A 183 -11.51 10.34 8.97
CA ILE A 183 -10.67 11.52 9.16
C ILE A 183 -9.24 11.13 9.51
N THR A 184 -9.10 10.19 10.45
CA THR A 184 -7.78 9.73 10.91
C THR A 184 -7.02 9.01 9.79
N LEU A 185 -7.66 8.10 9.05
CA LEU A 185 -7.06 7.41 7.92
C LEU A 185 -6.67 8.42 6.81
N ALA A 186 -7.55 9.36 6.48
CA ALA A 186 -7.27 10.37 5.46
C ALA A 186 -6.01 11.18 5.78
N HIS A 187 -5.83 11.59 7.03
CA HIS A 187 -4.60 12.23 7.45
C HIS A 187 -3.42 11.25 7.51
N ALA A 188 -3.59 10.09 8.14
CA ALA A 188 -2.48 9.16 8.39
C ALA A 188 -1.79 8.66 7.11
N TRP A 189 -2.54 8.57 6.00
CA TRP A 189 -2.04 8.09 4.71
C TRP A 189 -1.75 9.20 3.69
N ALA A 190 -1.87 10.47 4.05
CA ALA A 190 -1.71 11.60 3.13
C ALA A 190 -0.34 11.66 2.44
N ALA A 191 0.75 11.28 3.13
CA ALA A 191 2.08 11.27 2.51
C ALA A 191 2.18 10.32 1.30
N PHE A 192 1.45 9.20 1.36
CA PHE A 192 1.42 8.22 0.27
C PHE A 192 0.61 8.71 -0.95
N ALA A 193 -0.25 9.73 -0.76
CA ALA A 193 -0.92 10.41 -1.86
C ALA A 193 -0.06 11.52 -2.48
N ILE A 194 0.60 12.34 -1.66
CA ILE A 194 1.33 13.52 -2.10
C ILE A 194 2.41 13.17 -3.13
N LEU A 195 3.20 12.12 -2.86
CA LEU A 195 4.33 11.77 -3.71
C LEU A 195 3.93 11.35 -5.13
N PRO A 196 3.04 10.36 -5.36
CA PRO A 196 2.65 9.97 -6.71
C PRO A 196 1.88 11.08 -7.45
N LEU A 197 1.08 11.86 -6.73
CA LEU A 197 0.38 13.03 -7.30
C LEU A 197 1.38 14.07 -7.79
N TYR A 198 2.34 14.45 -6.94
CA TYR A 198 3.39 15.42 -7.30
C TYR A 198 4.22 14.95 -8.49
N VAL A 199 4.70 13.71 -8.47
CA VAL A 199 5.53 13.16 -9.57
C VAL A 199 4.77 13.14 -10.89
N SER A 200 3.48 12.85 -10.87
CA SER A 200 2.65 12.85 -12.07
C SER A 200 2.39 14.27 -12.59
N LEU A 201 2.12 15.22 -11.69
CA LEU A 201 1.91 16.63 -12.03
C LEU A 201 3.20 17.32 -12.53
N GLU A 202 4.33 17.02 -11.92
CA GLU A 202 5.63 17.59 -12.30
C GLU A 202 6.09 17.18 -13.71
N LYS A 203 5.63 16.02 -14.20
CA LYS A 203 5.93 15.52 -15.55
C LYS A 203 5.12 16.19 -16.66
N ILE A 204 4.09 16.98 -16.31
CA ILE A 204 3.26 17.65 -17.31
C ILE A 204 4.05 18.81 -17.91
N ASP A 205 4.20 18.81 -19.23
CA ASP A 205 4.84 19.89 -19.96
C ASP A 205 3.97 21.15 -19.86
N LYS A 206 4.56 22.26 -19.39
CA LYS A 206 3.89 23.54 -19.24
C LYS A 206 3.40 24.11 -20.57
N SER A 207 4.07 23.78 -21.68
CA SER A 207 3.66 24.18 -23.03
C SER A 207 2.25 23.71 -23.38
N LEU A 208 1.82 22.53 -22.87
CA LEU A 208 0.45 22.03 -23.05
C LEU A 208 -0.58 22.91 -22.33
N LEU A 209 -0.21 23.46 -21.16
CA LEU A 209 -1.08 24.36 -20.40
C LEU A 209 -1.16 25.74 -21.07
N GLU A 210 -0.06 26.20 -21.65
CA GLU A 210 0.01 27.46 -22.40
C GLU A 210 -0.82 27.34 -23.68
N ALA A 211 -0.64 26.28 -24.47
CA ALA A 211 -1.41 26.01 -25.66
C ALA A 211 -2.92 25.92 -25.41
N ALA A 212 -3.35 25.28 -24.31
CA ALA A 212 -4.77 25.25 -23.93
C ALA A 212 -5.30 26.64 -23.59
N THR A 213 -4.47 27.52 -23.00
CA THR A 213 -4.85 28.91 -22.71
C THR A 213 -4.97 29.71 -24.03
N ASP A 214 -4.05 29.54 -24.97
CA ASP A 214 -4.08 30.20 -26.29
C ASP A 214 -5.31 29.79 -27.11
N LEU A 215 -5.79 28.54 -26.91
CA LEU A 215 -7.04 28.04 -27.49
C LEU A 215 -8.31 28.56 -26.77
N GLY A 216 -8.17 29.41 -25.74
CA GLY A 216 -9.28 30.05 -25.03
C GLY A 216 -9.79 29.24 -23.82
N ASP A 217 -9.13 28.18 -23.40
CA ASP A 217 -9.51 27.45 -22.19
C ASP A 217 -9.25 28.29 -20.92
N GLY A 218 -10.30 28.55 -20.17
CA GLY A 218 -10.17 29.13 -18.83
C GLY A 218 -9.54 28.19 -17.83
N PRO A 219 -9.18 28.66 -16.61
CA PRO A 219 -8.44 27.85 -15.61
C PRO A 219 -9.10 26.51 -15.28
N VAL A 220 -10.43 26.49 -15.15
CA VAL A 220 -11.19 25.26 -14.83
C VAL A 220 -11.23 24.31 -16.02
N ALA A 221 -11.45 24.82 -17.24
CA ALA A 221 -11.46 24.00 -18.45
C ALA A 221 -10.08 23.37 -18.69
N ARG A 222 -9.01 24.16 -18.58
CA ARG A 222 -7.62 23.69 -18.68
C ARG A 222 -7.31 22.62 -17.64
N PHE A 223 -7.75 22.81 -16.39
CA PHE A 223 -7.59 21.80 -15.34
C PHE A 223 -8.28 20.48 -15.72
N LEU A 224 -9.55 20.52 -16.09
CA LEU A 224 -10.35 19.32 -16.37
C LEU A 224 -9.96 18.64 -17.69
N ARG A 225 -9.52 19.38 -18.70
CA ARG A 225 -9.22 18.85 -20.04
C ARG A 225 -7.76 18.45 -20.20
N VAL A 226 -6.84 19.08 -19.49
CA VAL A 226 -5.40 18.87 -19.67
C VAL A 226 -4.77 18.33 -18.39
N THR A 227 -4.81 19.07 -17.28
CA THR A 227 -4.06 18.74 -16.07
C THR A 227 -4.56 17.44 -15.43
N LEU A 228 -5.86 17.32 -15.21
CA LEU A 228 -6.45 16.16 -14.55
C LEU A 228 -6.24 14.86 -15.35
N PRO A 229 -6.53 14.80 -16.66
CA PRO A 229 -6.27 13.60 -17.45
C PRO A 229 -4.80 13.19 -17.49
N LEU A 230 -3.88 14.14 -17.65
CA LEU A 230 -2.44 13.86 -17.68
C LEU A 230 -1.89 13.43 -16.31
N SER A 231 -2.50 13.88 -15.21
CA SER A 231 -2.13 13.46 -13.85
C SER A 231 -2.82 12.19 -13.37
N MET A 232 -3.76 11.63 -14.14
CA MET A 232 -4.50 10.42 -13.76
C MET A 232 -3.63 9.22 -13.35
N PRO A 233 -2.48 8.94 -13.97
CA PRO A 233 -1.60 7.88 -13.50
C PRO A 233 -1.16 8.06 -12.04
N GLY A 234 -0.87 9.30 -11.62
CA GLY A 234 -0.55 9.63 -10.23
C GLY A 234 -1.74 9.50 -9.29
N VAL A 235 -2.93 9.92 -9.73
CA VAL A 235 -4.18 9.76 -8.97
C VAL A 235 -4.49 8.29 -8.74
N ILE A 236 -4.40 7.46 -9.79
CA ILE A 236 -4.61 6.01 -9.70
C ILE A 236 -3.62 5.37 -8.74
N ALA A 237 -2.33 5.71 -8.86
CA ALA A 237 -1.29 5.20 -7.96
C ALA A 237 -1.56 5.60 -6.50
N ALA A 238 -1.93 6.86 -6.23
CA ALA A 238 -2.30 7.34 -4.92
C ALA A 238 -3.50 6.57 -4.36
N CYS A 239 -4.55 6.37 -5.16
CA CYS A 239 -5.71 5.58 -4.75
C CYS A 239 -5.34 4.18 -4.29
N PHE A 240 -4.49 3.45 -5.03
CA PHE A 240 -4.07 2.12 -4.64
C PHE A 240 -3.19 2.09 -3.40
N LEU A 241 -2.25 3.03 -3.30
CA LEU A 241 -1.33 3.12 -2.16
C LEU A 241 -2.06 3.42 -0.84
N ILE A 242 -3.25 4.02 -0.92
CA ILE A 242 -4.08 4.31 0.26
C ILE A 242 -5.11 3.22 0.47
N PHE A 243 -5.90 2.89 -0.55
CA PHE A 243 -7.05 1.99 -0.43
C PHE A 243 -6.68 0.59 0.06
N ILE A 244 -5.60 0.00 -0.51
CA ILE A 244 -5.22 -1.38 -0.18
C ILE A 244 -4.88 -1.54 1.31
N PRO A 245 -3.94 -0.75 1.89
CA PRO A 245 -3.59 -0.91 3.29
C PRO A 245 -4.69 -0.44 4.25
N THR A 246 -5.46 0.59 3.89
CA THR A 246 -6.54 1.07 4.77
C THR A 246 -7.68 0.07 4.89
N THR A 247 -7.97 -0.72 3.84
CA THR A 247 -9.04 -1.74 3.90
C THR A 247 -8.71 -2.85 4.91
N GLY A 248 -7.44 -3.18 5.11
CA GLY A 248 -6.98 -4.15 6.09
C GLY A 248 -6.58 -3.54 7.44
N ASP A 249 -6.73 -2.23 7.63
CA ASP A 249 -6.35 -1.59 8.89
C ASP A 249 -7.26 -2.07 10.04
N TYR A 250 -6.63 -2.43 11.14
CA TYR A 250 -7.31 -2.81 12.37
C TYR A 250 -7.03 -1.85 13.52
N VAL A 251 -5.95 -1.08 13.45
CA VAL A 251 -5.48 -0.22 14.55
C VAL A 251 -6.36 1.01 14.71
N THR A 252 -6.59 1.72 13.60
CA THR A 252 -7.42 2.93 13.62
C THR A 252 -8.85 2.65 14.07
N PRO A 253 -9.57 1.68 13.49
CA PRO A 253 -10.92 1.39 13.92
C PRO A 253 -10.99 0.80 15.34
N ALA A 254 -9.98 0.07 15.81
CA ALA A 254 -9.94 -0.41 17.20
C ALA A 254 -9.87 0.74 18.23
N LEU A 255 -9.20 1.84 17.89
CA LEU A 255 -8.97 2.97 18.83
C LEU A 255 -10.01 4.08 18.69
N LEU A 256 -10.59 4.27 17.51
CA LEU A 256 -11.49 5.40 17.21
C LEU A 256 -12.86 4.99 16.65
N GLY A 257 -13.00 3.76 16.17
CA GLY A 257 -14.19 3.37 15.40
C GLY A 257 -15.43 3.05 16.24
N GLY A 258 -15.24 2.63 17.49
CA GLY A 258 -16.36 2.10 18.26
C GLY A 258 -17.06 0.92 17.58
N PRO A 259 -18.30 0.58 17.97
CA PRO A 259 -19.05 -0.54 17.37
C PRO A 259 -19.36 -0.34 15.89
N ASP A 260 -19.67 0.91 15.51
CA ASP A 260 -20.10 1.25 14.15
C ASP A 260 -18.92 1.46 13.18
N GLY A 261 -17.74 1.75 13.69
CA GLY A 261 -16.53 1.91 12.90
C GLY A 261 -15.67 0.65 12.79
N ALA A 262 -16.09 -0.48 13.38
CA ALA A 262 -15.34 -1.73 13.27
C ALA A 262 -15.23 -2.22 11.82
N MET A 263 -14.04 -2.61 11.41
CA MET A 263 -13.71 -3.08 10.06
C MET A 263 -13.33 -4.57 10.07
N ILE A 264 -13.22 -5.17 8.90
CA ILE A 264 -12.88 -6.59 8.76
C ILE A 264 -11.49 -6.90 9.37
N GLY A 265 -10.54 -5.97 9.30
CA GLY A 265 -9.22 -6.08 9.92
C GLY A 265 -9.28 -6.33 11.42
N ASN A 266 -10.19 -5.67 12.14
CA ASN A 266 -10.41 -5.89 13.58
C ASN A 266 -10.88 -7.32 13.85
N PHE A 267 -11.77 -7.82 13.00
CA PHE A 267 -12.30 -9.16 13.17
C PHE A 267 -11.25 -10.23 12.88
N ILE A 268 -10.42 -10.02 11.86
CA ILE A 268 -9.26 -10.89 11.56
C ILE A 268 -8.30 -10.91 12.76
N GLN A 269 -7.94 -9.74 13.28
CA GLN A 269 -7.06 -9.62 14.44
C GLN A 269 -7.64 -10.32 15.68
N LEU A 270 -8.96 -10.22 15.89
CA LEU A 270 -9.66 -10.88 16.97
C LEU A 270 -9.62 -12.42 16.85
N GLN A 271 -9.74 -12.97 15.62
CA GLN A 271 -9.66 -14.40 15.38
C GLN A 271 -8.27 -14.97 15.68
N PHE A 272 -7.20 -14.29 15.26
CA PHE A 272 -5.82 -14.69 15.58
C PHE A 272 -5.46 -14.47 17.05
N GLY A 273 -6.05 -13.45 17.69
CA GLY A 273 -5.78 -13.05 19.06
C GLY A 273 -6.72 -13.73 20.08
N ALA A 274 -7.67 -12.96 20.60
CA ALA A 274 -8.49 -13.35 21.74
C ALA A 274 -9.37 -14.59 21.51
N VAL A 275 -9.87 -14.80 20.30
CA VAL A 275 -10.68 -15.98 19.96
C VAL A 275 -9.82 -17.22 19.75
N ASN A 276 -8.55 -17.07 19.35
CA ASN A 276 -7.62 -18.16 19.02
C ASN A 276 -8.22 -19.14 17.98
N ASN A 277 -8.88 -18.59 16.95
CA ASN A 277 -9.42 -19.36 15.82
C ASN A 277 -8.64 -19.03 14.55
N TRP A 278 -7.41 -19.51 14.48
CA TRP A 278 -6.49 -19.23 13.38
C TRP A 278 -7.00 -19.67 12.01
N PRO A 279 -7.69 -20.83 11.86
CA PRO A 279 -8.30 -21.22 10.60
C PRO A 279 -9.28 -20.18 10.06
N MET A 280 -10.16 -19.66 10.92
CA MET A 280 -11.12 -18.62 10.53
C MET A 280 -10.43 -17.29 10.22
N GLY A 281 -9.42 -16.91 11.02
CA GLY A 281 -8.58 -15.72 10.75
C GLY A 281 -7.89 -15.82 9.38
N ALA A 282 -7.32 -16.99 9.07
CA ALA A 282 -6.68 -17.25 7.78
C ALA A 282 -7.70 -17.18 6.61
N THR A 283 -8.88 -17.79 6.77
CA THR A 283 -9.96 -17.73 5.76
C THR A 283 -10.36 -16.28 5.48
N LEU A 284 -10.60 -15.48 6.51
CA LEU A 284 -10.97 -14.07 6.37
C LEU A 284 -9.86 -13.25 5.70
N SER A 285 -8.59 -13.54 6.02
CA SER A 285 -7.45 -12.87 5.38
C SER A 285 -7.37 -13.19 3.88
N ILE A 286 -7.58 -14.46 3.49
CA ILE A 286 -7.61 -14.87 2.07
C ILE A 286 -8.80 -14.23 1.35
N VAL A 287 -9.99 -14.24 1.94
CA VAL A 287 -11.18 -13.61 1.36
C VAL A 287 -10.98 -12.11 1.18
N LEU A 288 -10.44 -11.42 2.19
CA LEU A 288 -10.13 -9.99 2.12
C LEU A 288 -9.12 -9.70 1.00
N MET A 289 -8.05 -10.48 0.90
CA MET A 289 -7.03 -10.33 -0.14
C MET A 289 -7.64 -10.49 -1.54
N LEU A 290 -8.47 -11.53 -1.75
CA LEU A 290 -9.14 -11.75 -3.03
C LEU A 290 -10.14 -10.63 -3.34
N TRP A 291 -10.84 -10.12 -2.33
CA TRP A 291 -11.78 -9.01 -2.46
C TRP A 291 -11.08 -7.73 -2.90
N ILE A 292 -9.98 -7.36 -2.22
CA ILE A 292 -9.16 -6.20 -2.58
C ILE A 292 -8.59 -6.37 -3.99
N ALA A 293 -8.08 -7.55 -4.34
CA ALA A 293 -7.55 -7.83 -5.67
C ALA A 293 -8.63 -7.68 -6.75
N ALA A 294 -9.83 -8.20 -6.52
CA ALA A 294 -10.95 -8.05 -7.45
C ALA A 294 -11.33 -6.58 -7.67
N ILE A 295 -11.44 -5.79 -6.59
CA ILE A 295 -11.74 -4.35 -6.66
C ILE A 295 -10.63 -3.61 -7.41
N ALA A 296 -9.36 -3.91 -7.11
CA ALA A 296 -8.22 -3.30 -7.78
C ALA A 296 -8.22 -3.60 -9.29
N LEU A 297 -8.50 -4.84 -9.69
CA LEU A 297 -8.62 -5.22 -11.10
C LEU A 297 -9.78 -4.50 -11.81
N VAL A 298 -10.94 -4.44 -11.17
CA VAL A 298 -12.11 -3.71 -11.72
C VAL A 298 -11.78 -2.23 -11.89
N PHE A 299 -11.18 -1.61 -10.89
CA PHE A 299 -10.78 -0.20 -10.95
C PHE A 299 -9.76 0.05 -12.06
N LEU A 300 -8.72 -0.79 -12.19
CA LEU A 300 -7.74 -0.69 -13.28
C LEU A 300 -8.39 -0.86 -14.67
N PHE A 301 -9.31 -1.79 -14.79
CA PHE A 301 -10.02 -2.00 -16.05
C PHE A 301 -10.88 -0.78 -16.44
N LEU A 302 -11.61 -0.21 -15.47
CA LEU A 302 -12.43 0.98 -15.69
C LEU A 302 -11.58 2.21 -16.06
N THR A 303 -10.47 2.42 -15.35
CA THR A 303 -9.58 3.56 -15.62
C THR A 303 -8.88 3.44 -16.97
N ARG A 304 -8.43 2.24 -17.38
CA ARG A 304 -7.87 1.99 -18.71
C ARG A 304 -8.90 2.25 -19.81
N ARG A 305 -10.15 1.82 -19.63
CA ARG A 305 -11.22 2.09 -20.60
C ARG A 305 -11.55 3.59 -20.71
N ALA A 306 -11.55 4.30 -19.59
CA ALA A 306 -11.78 5.73 -19.58
C ALA A 306 -10.64 6.49 -20.30
N GLN A 307 -9.39 6.13 -20.08
CA GLN A 307 -8.23 6.71 -20.77
C GLN A 307 -8.25 6.43 -22.28
N ALA A 308 -8.57 5.20 -22.70
CA ALA A 308 -8.65 4.85 -24.12
C ALA A 308 -9.77 5.57 -24.90
N ARG A 309 -10.69 6.27 -24.22
CA ARG A 309 -11.72 7.09 -24.88
C ARG A 309 -11.31 8.56 -25.04
N ILE A 310 -10.23 8.96 -24.36
CA ILE A 310 -9.75 10.36 -24.34
C ILE A 310 -8.54 10.52 -25.28
N THR A 311 -7.81 9.41 -25.54
CA THR A 311 -6.76 9.33 -26.58
C THR A 311 -7.33 8.86 -27.90
#